data_d7a80774a02a2a5a416f8533a72ad39c
#
_entry.id   d7a80774a02a2a5a416f8533a72ad39c
#
_cell.length_a   1.000
_cell.length_b   1.000
_cell.length_c   1.000
_cell.angle_alpha   90.00
_cell.angle_beta   90.00
_cell.angle_gamma   90.00
#
_symmetry.space_group_name_H-M   'P 1'
#
loop_
_entity.id
_entity.type
_entity.pdbx_description
1 polymer ?
#
loop_
_entity_poly.entity_id
_entity_poly.type
_entity_poly.pdbx_seq_one_letter_code
_entity_poly.pdbx_strand_id
1 'polypeptide(L)'
;MTFTSRTGPAVIAAAVLAAGSLSACGSDKPAADGKTSITVAIDAGLEKPAKEAFDAQVKLFQEKYPNITVNSREYTWTATTFSAELAGGTLPDVFTVPFTDGKSLIQQKQIADISARVDALPYAKKFNPSVVKNGQDANGKVLAVPIAAYGQALHYNRTLFTQAGLDPDKPPTTWDEVRSYAKQIAEKTGKAGYATMTQGNTGGWILTTLAYAFGGRAQSIAGDKAIASVNTPQYQRALTLMKNMRWQDNSMGANFLYDWNAINQAFAAGQIGMYVSGGGNYGSLVSQNAIEPKDYGETVLPLDGKDSGALGGGTLAVVSAKASDQVQDASVKWIDFYYMSKLFDKDAAVRDAKTQSESKQPVGAPQVPVFDRATYEQTLEWTKSYINVPVEQMKPYTSKEFDQQILPEPARNTQELYKALDPVVQAVLTDKNADVTALLAGANGDIQKLLDSKK
;
A
#
# COMPACT_ATOMS: atom_id res chain seq x y z
N MET A 1 55.85 46.22 16.12
CA MET A 1 56.69 46.83 15.05
C MET A 1 55.80 47.02 13.83
N THR A 2 55.49 48.27 13.66
CA THR A 2 55.43 49.13 12.44
C THR A 2 54.48 48.68 11.32
N PHE A 3 53.40 49.38 11.27
CA PHE A 3 52.75 50.20 10.26
C PHE A 3 53.32 50.14 8.83
N THR A 4 52.43 49.95 7.81
CA THR A 4 52.29 50.97 6.78
C THR A 4 50.96 50.84 6.03
N SER A 5 50.23 51.95 6.07
CA SER A 5 49.03 52.26 5.23
C SER A 5 49.49 52.63 3.80
N ARG A 6 48.65 52.27 2.80
CA ARG A 6 48.60 53.07 1.53
C ARG A 6 47.18 53.19 1.04
N THR A 7 46.72 54.41 1.02
CA THR A 7 45.50 54.96 0.39
C THR A 7 45.60 55.13 -1.09
N GLY A 8 44.49 54.98 -1.81
CA GLY A 8 44.18 55.64 -3.06
C GLY A 8 43.45 54.82 -4.12
N PRO A 9 42.74 55.38 -5.06
CA PRO A 9 41.62 56.29 -4.91
C PRO A 9 40.30 55.70 -5.45
N ALA A 10 39.20 56.35 -5.07
CA ALA A 10 37.83 56.04 -5.46
C ALA A 10 37.61 56.23 -6.98
N VAL A 11 37.01 55.25 -7.64
CA VAL A 11 36.39 55.40 -8.98
C VAL A 11 34.88 55.24 -8.77
N ILE A 12 34.18 56.33 -8.99
CA ILE A 12 32.71 56.39 -9.04
C ILE A 12 32.32 55.75 -10.36
N ALA A 13 31.64 54.60 -10.33
CA ALA A 13 30.94 54.03 -11.49
C ALA A 13 29.45 54.10 -11.24
N ALA A 14 28.74 54.79 -12.08
CA ALA A 14 27.30 55.01 -12.09
C ALA A 14 26.55 53.68 -12.21
N ALA A 15 25.66 53.39 -11.26
CA ALA A 15 24.73 52.28 -11.32
C ALA A 15 23.56 52.64 -12.24
N VAL A 16 23.48 51.97 -13.38
CA VAL A 16 22.28 51.92 -14.22
C VAL A 16 21.37 50.90 -13.59
N LEU A 17 20.28 51.35 -12.99
CA LEU A 17 19.16 50.50 -12.55
C LEU A 17 18.42 49.99 -13.75
N ALA A 18 18.74 48.79 -14.21
CA ALA A 18 17.85 48.03 -15.08
C ALA A 18 16.80 47.35 -14.19
N ALA A 19 15.61 47.88 -14.16
CA ALA A 19 14.42 47.25 -13.63
C ALA A 19 14.08 46.01 -14.45
N GLY A 20 14.64 44.85 -14.08
CA GLY A 20 14.27 43.56 -14.59
C GLY A 20 12.99 43.13 -13.90
N SER A 21 11.86 43.25 -14.57
CA SER A 21 10.59 42.66 -14.19
C SER A 21 10.76 41.15 -14.04
N LEU A 22 10.79 40.65 -12.81
CA LEU A 22 10.62 39.25 -12.44
C LEU A 22 9.16 38.87 -12.75
N SER A 23 8.90 38.52 -13.99
CA SER A 23 7.69 37.79 -14.36
C SER A 23 7.87 36.35 -13.85
N ALA A 24 7.38 36.07 -12.65
CA ALA A 24 7.11 34.72 -12.21
C ALA A 24 5.87 34.23 -12.97
N CYS A 25 6.05 33.82 -14.22
CA CYS A 25 5.05 33.08 -14.95
C CYS A 25 5.23 31.61 -14.61
N GLY A 26 4.19 31.03 -13.96
CA GLY A 26 3.95 29.61 -14.01
C GLY A 26 3.96 29.16 -15.46
N SER A 27 4.63 28.06 -15.74
CA SER A 27 4.83 27.53 -17.10
C SER A 27 3.57 26.86 -17.65
N ASP A 28 2.53 27.64 -17.93
CA ASP A 28 1.46 27.26 -18.86
C ASP A 28 1.84 27.72 -20.28
N LYS A 29 2.97 27.21 -20.80
CA LYS A 29 3.19 27.32 -22.24
C LYS A 29 2.63 26.06 -22.90
N PRO A 30 1.62 26.16 -23.78
CA PRO A 30 1.37 25.10 -24.74
C PRO A 30 2.70 24.78 -25.43
N ALA A 31 3.00 23.48 -25.57
CA ALA A 31 4.13 23.10 -26.37
C ALA A 31 4.02 23.80 -27.75
N ALA A 32 5.13 24.26 -28.33
CA ALA A 32 5.17 25.05 -29.58
C ALA A 32 4.50 24.33 -30.76
N ASP A 33 4.12 23.08 -30.63
CA ASP A 33 3.46 22.20 -31.61
C ASP A 33 1.96 21.97 -31.34
N GLY A 34 1.34 22.67 -30.37
CA GLY A 34 -0.08 22.54 -30.02
C GLY A 34 -0.41 21.26 -29.23
N LYS A 35 0.59 20.51 -28.74
CA LYS A 35 0.40 19.31 -27.91
C LYS A 35 0.29 19.67 -26.43
N THR A 36 -0.47 18.87 -25.70
CA THR A 36 -0.51 18.92 -24.23
C THR A 36 0.60 18.05 -23.68
N SER A 37 1.46 18.61 -22.83
CA SER A 37 2.52 17.86 -22.14
C SER A 37 2.11 17.55 -20.70
N ILE A 38 2.29 16.30 -20.27
CA ILE A 38 2.10 15.88 -18.87
C ILE A 38 3.38 15.23 -18.35
N THR A 39 3.62 15.40 -17.05
CA THR A 39 4.68 14.72 -16.32
C THR A 39 4.04 13.67 -15.41
N VAL A 40 4.47 12.41 -15.52
CA VAL A 40 3.92 11.30 -14.75
C VAL A 40 4.99 10.68 -13.84
N ALA A 41 4.60 10.35 -12.63
CA ALA A 41 5.48 9.69 -11.67
C ALA A 41 5.77 8.24 -12.12
N ILE A 42 7.02 7.85 -11.96
CA ILE A 42 7.47 6.45 -11.94
C ILE A 42 8.19 6.21 -10.63
N ASP A 43 8.22 4.96 -10.17
CA ASP A 43 8.94 4.62 -8.94
C ASP A 43 10.43 4.94 -9.07
N ALA A 44 11.01 5.47 -7.99
CA ALA A 44 12.43 5.73 -7.95
C ALA A 44 13.24 4.42 -7.89
N GLY A 45 14.35 4.39 -8.61
CA GLY A 45 15.26 3.24 -8.58
C GLY A 45 14.77 2.02 -9.37
N LEU A 46 13.87 2.22 -10.35
CA LEU A 46 13.47 1.14 -11.25
C LEU A 46 14.68 0.56 -12.01
N GLU A 47 14.76 -0.76 -12.02
CA GLU A 47 15.71 -1.49 -12.85
C GLU A 47 15.45 -1.24 -14.34
N LYS A 48 16.52 -1.32 -15.16
CA LYS A 48 16.44 -1.03 -16.59
C LYS A 48 15.30 -1.73 -17.34
N PRO A 49 15.01 -3.04 -17.14
CA PRO A 49 13.90 -3.69 -17.83
C PRO A 49 12.53 -3.09 -17.48
N ALA A 50 12.33 -2.68 -16.22
CA ALA A 50 11.07 -2.06 -15.78
C ALA A 50 10.90 -0.66 -16.40
N LYS A 51 11.99 0.09 -16.53
CA LYS A 51 11.99 1.40 -17.19
C LYS A 51 11.72 1.28 -18.68
N GLU A 52 12.33 0.32 -19.36
CA GLU A 52 12.06 0.03 -20.78
C GLU A 52 10.60 -0.39 -21.02
N ALA A 53 10.02 -1.18 -20.10
CA ALA A 53 8.60 -1.56 -20.17
C ALA A 53 7.69 -0.34 -20.00
N PHE A 54 8.02 0.57 -19.07
CA PHE A 54 7.30 1.82 -18.90
C PHE A 54 7.37 2.70 -20.16
N ASP A 55 8.56 2.86 -20.73
CA ASP A 55 8.77 3.66 -21.96
C ASP A 55 7.99 3.09 -23.15
N ALA A 56 7.87 1.77 -23.25
CA ALA A 56 7.01 1.10 -24.24
C ALA A 56 5.53 1.45 -24.03
N GLN A 57 5.03 1.54 -22.79
CA GLN A 57 3.67 1.98 -22.50
C GLN A 57 3.46 3.46 -22.86
N VAL A 58 4.44 4.32 -22.59
CA VAL A 58 4.41 5.74 -23.02
C VAL A 58 4.27 5.84 -24.53
N LYS A 59 5.04 5.06 -25.30
CA LYS A 59 4.95 5.03 -26.76
C LYS A 59 3.56 4.61 -27.24
N LEU A 60 3.00 3.52 -26.71
CA LEU A 60 1.66 3.06 -27.04
C LEU A 60 0.58 4.10 -26.70
N PHE A 61 0.74 4.78 -25.56
CA PHE A 61 -0.16 5.86 -25.18
C PHE A 61 -0.12 7.03 -26.19
N GLN A 62 1.07 7.47 -26.57
CA GLN A 62 1.25 8.57 -27.53
C GLN A 62 0.80 8.19 -28.95
N GLU A 63 0.86 6.92 -29.33
CA GLU A 63 0.26 6.42 -30.57
C GLU A 63 -1.27 6.54 -30.54
N LYS A 64 -1.90 6.21 -29.37
CA LYS A 64 -3.34 6.35 -29.16
C LYS A 64 -3.80 7.82 -29.05
N TYR A 65 -2.97 8.66 -28.43
CA TYR A 65 -3.25 10.07 -28.17
C TYR A 65 -2.11 10.98 -28.70
N PRO A 66 -2.02 11.17 -30.03
CA PRO A 66 -0.87 11.86 -30.67
C PRO A 66 -0.69 13.32 -30.27
N ASN A 67 -1.74 13.92 -29.68
CA ASN A 67 -1.70 15.30 -29.18
C ASN A 67 -1.25 15.40 -27.71
N ILE A 68 -0.84 14.28 -27.07
CA ILE A 68 -0.36 14.28 -25.69
C ILE A 68 1.08 13.76 -25.65
N THR A 69 1.96 14.54 -25.04
CA THR A 69 3.35 14.14 -24.75
C THR A 69 3.44 13.73 -23.27
N VAL A 70 4.02 12.57 -23.00
CA VAL A 70 4.24 12.06 -21.64
C VAL A 70 5.72 12.12 -21.32
N ASN A 71 6.06 12.79 -20.23
CA ASN A 71 7.41 12.82 -19.65
C ASN A 71 7.38 12.03 -18.33
N SER A 72 8.27 11.06 -18.18
CA SER A 72 8.41 10.34 -16.90
C SER A 72 9.31 11.10 -15.94
N ARG A 73 9.02 10.97 -14.66
CA ARG A 73 9.85 11.49 -13.58
C ARG A 73 9.88 10.51 -12.41
N GLU A 74 11.07 10.16 -11.95
CA GLU A 74 11.19 9.39 -10.71
C GLU A 74 10.65 10.22 -9.54
N TYR A 75 9.65 9.68 -8.87
CA TYR A 75 8.97 10.33 -7.74
C TYR A 75 8.31 9.30 -6.85
N THR A 76 8.58 9.42 -5.55
CA THR A 76 7.87 8.66 -4.52
C THR A 76 7.24 9.66 -3.57
N TRP A 77 5.93 9.58 -3.41
CA TRP A 77 5.19 10.45 -2.50
C TRP A 77 5.62 10.21 -1.05
N THR A 78 5.85 11.32 -0.33
CA THR A 78 6.07 11.30 1.12
C THR A 78 5.31 12.47 1.78
N ALA A 79 4.66 12.19 2.91
CA ALA A 79 3.91 13.21 3.65
C ALA A 79 4.78 14.40 4.11
N THR A 80 6.08 14.17 4.30
CA THR A 80 7.02 15.18 4.82
C THR A 80 7.43 16.22 3.78
N THR A 81 7.56 15.84 2.49
CA THR A 81 8.02 16.73 1.42
C THR A 81 6.86 17.29 0.58
N PHE A 82 5.74 16.58 0.56
CA PHE A 82 4.60 16.87 -0.32
C PHE A 82 4.12 18.32 -0.28
N SER A 83 3.95 18.90 0.92
CA SER A 83 3.44 20.29 1.05
C SER A 83 4.39 21.32 0.44
N ALA A 84 5.70 21.10 0.59
CA ALA A 84 6.72 21.97 0.01
C ALA A 84 6.78 21.83 -1.53
N GLU A 85 6.66 20.60 -2.02
CA GLU A 85 6.65 20.28 -3.46
C GLU A 85 5.38 20.84 -4.13
N LEU A 86 4.22 20.72 -3.48
CA LEU A 86 2.98 21.31 -3.94
C LEU A 86 3.07 22.83 -4.00
N ALA A 87 3.58 23.48 -2.94
CA ALA A 87 3.78 24.92 -2.91
C ALA A 87 4.76 25.38 -3.99
N GLY A 88 5.87 24.67 -4.15
CA GLY A 88 6.92 24.93 -5.15
C GLY A 88 6.51 24.62 -6.59
N GLY A 89 5.39 23.93 -6.82
CA GLY A 89 4.97 23.51 -8.17
C GLY A 89 5.90 22.48 -8.79
N THR A 90 6.54 21.65 -7.96
CA THR A 90 7.50 20.64 -8.40
C THR A 90 6.92 19.23 -8.39
N LEU A 91 5.63 19.03 -8.10
CA LEU A 91 4.97 17.73 -8.22
C LEU A 91 4.82 17.32 -9.69
N PRO A 92 4.89 16.01 -10.01
CA PRO A 92 4.40 15.52 -11.29
C PRO A 92 2.91 15.85 -11.47
N ASP A 93 2.43 15.90 -12.71
CA ASP A 93 1.00 16.11 -12.97
C ASP A 93 0.19 14.90 -12.53
N VAL A 94 0.71 13.68 -12.74
CA VAL A 94 0.13 12.43 -12.25
C VAL A 94 1.10 11.74 -11.31
N PHE A 95 0.64 11.41 -10.11
CA PHE A 95 1.41 10.64 -9.14
C PHE A 95 0.51 9.72 -8.31
N THR A 96 1.10 8.85 -7.51
CA THR A 96 0.37 7.90 -6.68
C THR A 96 0.53 8.22 -5.20
N VAL A 97 -0.54 7.97 -4.44
CA VAL A 97 -0.56 8.13 -2.98
C VAL A 97 -1.24 6.92 -2.32
N PRO A 98 -0.87 6.54 -1.08
CA PRO A 98 -1.58 5.49 -0.37
C PRO A 98 -3.00 5.92 0.01
N PHE A 99 -3.89 4.95 0.24
CA PHE A 99 -5.28 5.21 0.69
C PHE A 99 -5.32 6.01 1.99
N THR A 100 -4.35 5.84 2.87
CA THR A 100 -4.22 6.57 4.14
C THR A 100 -4.27 8.08 3.99
N ASP A 101 -3.75 8.57 2.87
CA ASP A 101 -3.54 10.00 2.66
C ASP A 101 -4.60 10.61 1.74
N GLY A 102 -5.25 9.80 0.92
CA GLY A 102 -6.22 10.23 -0.07
C GLY A 102 -7.31 11.15 0.49
N LYS A 103 -7.94 10.76 1.60
CA LYS A 103 -9.01 11.56 2.23
C LYS A 103 -8.52 12.92 2.70
N SER A 104 -7.34 12.98 3.31
CA SER A 104 -6.74 14.24 3.78
C SER A 104 -6.44 15.17 2.61
N LEU A 105 -5.84 14.63 1.54
CA LEU A 105 -5.50 15.40 0.34
C LEU A 105 -6.76 15.96 -0.35
N ILE A 106 -7.84 15.17 -0.42
CA ILE A 106 -9.13 15.58 -0.96
C ILE A 106 -9.75 16.72 -0.10
N GLN A 107 -9.83 16.52 1.21
CA GLN A 107 -10.41 17.50 2.14
C GLN A 107 -9.66 18.83 2.11
N GLN A 108 -8.33 18.78 2.02
CA GLN A 108 -7.47 19.96 1.97
C GLN A 108 -7.33 20.56 0.57
N LYS A 109 -8.00 19.99 -0.44
CA LYS A 109 -7.93 20.42 -1.85
C LYS A 109 -6.50 20.47 -2.38
N GLN A 110 -5.69 19.51 -1.98
CA GLN A 110 -4.28 19.40 -2.37
C GLN A 110 -4.06 18.55 -3.63
N ILE A 111 -5.14 18.00 -4.19
CA ILE A 111 -5.19 17.34 -5.49
C ILE A 111 -6.32 17.94 -6.33
N ALA A 112 -6.26 17.78 -7.64
CA ALA A 112 -7.27 18.29 -8.57
C ALA A 112 -8.61 17.55 -8.42
N ASP A 113 -9.72 18.26 -8.61
CA ASP A 113 -11.04 17.65 -8.76
C ASP A 113 -11.19 17.14 -10.20
N ILE A 114 -10.93 15.85 -10.38
CA ILE A 114 -11.09 15.15 -11.67
C ILE A 114 -12.42 14.39 -11.76
N SER A 115 -13.35 14.58 -10.82
CA SER A 115 -14.55 13.76 -10.68
C SER A 115 -15.42 13.73 -11.94
N ALA A 116 -15.66 14.88 -12.58
CA ALA A 116 -16.45 14.92 -13.81
C ALA A 116 -15.82 14.13 -14.97
N ARG A 117 -14.48 14.07 -15.02
CA ARG A 117 -13.75 13.30 -16.01
C ARG A 117 -13.79 11.80 -15.70
N VAL A 118 -13.69 11.44 -14.43
CA VAL A 118 -13.83 10.05 -13.98
C VAL A 118 -15.24 9.53 -14.22
N ASP A 119 -16.25 10.34 -13.92
CA ASP A 119 -17.67 9.98 -14.14
C ASP A 119 -17.99 9.74 -15.63
N ALA A 120 -17.23 10.33 -16.54
CA ALA A 120 -17.39 10.12 -17.98
C ALA A 120 -16.75 8.79 -18.48
N LEU A 121 -15.96 8.10 -17.64
CA LEU A 121 -15.31 6.84 -18.02
C LEU A 121 -16.33 5.69 -18.04
N PRO A 122 -16.21 4.73 -18.96
CA PRO A 122 -17.20 3.67 -19.17
C PRO A 122 -17.36 2.74 -17.97
N TYR A 123 -16.39 2.71 -17.06
CA TYR A 123 -16.36 1.89 -15.86
C TYR A 123 -16.63 2.67 -14.55
N ALA A 124 -16.96 3.97 -14.62
CA ALA A 124 -17.14 4.82 -13.44
C ALA A 124 -18.11 4.23 -12.37
N LYS A 125 -19.13 3.48 -12.82
CA LYS A 125 -20.12 2.84 -11.96
C LYS A 125 -19.77 1.40 -11.56
N LYS A 126 -18.63 0.89 -12.00
CA LYS A 126 -18.20 -0.50 -11.77
C LYS A 126 -17.12 -0.66 -10.71
N PHE A 127 -16.71 0.43 -10.07
CA PHE A 127 -15.76 0.34 -8.97
C PHE A 127 -16.31 -0.49 -7.82
N ASN A 128 -15.44 -1.26 -7.19
CA ASN A 128 -15.73 -1.92 -5.92
C ASN A 128 -16.07 -0.87 -4.85
N PRO A 129 -17.28 -0.89 -4.25
CA PRO A 129 -17.71 0.13 -3.29
C PRO A 129 -16.80 0.27 -2.05
N SER A 130 -16.18 -0.84 -1.61
CA SER A 130 -15.26 -0.82 -0.47
C SER A 130 -13.93 -0.17 -0.79
N VAL A 131 -13.54 -0.17 -2.07
CA VAL A 131 -12.27 0.35 -2.57
C VAL A 131 -12.40 1.82 -2.99
N VAL A 132 -13.41 2.17 -3.78
CA VAL A 132 -13.57 3.51 -4.35
C VAL A 132 -13.78 4.60 -3.31
N LYS A 133 -14.40 4.28 -2.18
CA LYS A 133 -14.63 5.23 -1.07
C LYS A 133 -13.36 5.91 -0.54
N ASN A 134 -12.18 5.32 -0.79
CA ASN A 134 -10.89 5.89 -0.37
C ASN A 134 -10.46 7.07 -1.25
N GLY A 135 -10.97 7.13 -2.49
CA GLY A 135 -10.72 8.22 -3.43
C GLY A 135 -11.89 9.22 -3.57
N GLN A 136 -12.93 9.08 -2.72
CA GLN A 136 -14.14 9.90 -2.77
C GLN A 136 -14.13 11.04 -1.75
N ASP A 137 -14.77 12.16 -2.13
CA ASP A 137 -15.14 13.24 -1.21
C ASP A 137 -16.36 12.84 -0.35
N ALA A 138 -16.81 13.78 0.50
CA ALA A 138 -17.98 13.59 1.35
C ALA A 138 -19.31 13.44 0.57
N ASN A 139 -19.35 13.83 -0.70
CA ASN A 139 -20.52 13.74 -1.58
C ASN A 139 -20.45 12.49 -2.49
N GLY A 140 -19.43 11.65 -2.33
CA GLY A 140 -19.25 10.45 -3.14
C GLY A 140 -18.60 10.69 -4.52
N LYS A 141 -18.12 11.90 -4.81
CA LYS A 141 -17.38 12.18 -6.05
C LYS A 141 -15.98 11.57 -5.99
N VAL A 142 -15.55 10.93 -7.06
CA VAL A 142 -14.22 10.30 -7.17
C VAL A 142 -13.19 11.33 -7.64
N LEU A 143 -12.37 11.85 -6.71
CA LEU A 143 -11.30 12.82 -7.01
C LEU A 143 -9.94 12.12 -7.18
N ALA A 144 -9.79 10.91 -6.65
CA ALA A 144 -8.60 10.09 -6.76
C ALA A 144 -9.00 8.69 -7.22
N VAL A 145 -8.33 8.17 -8.24
CA VAL A 145 -8.69 6.88 -8.86
C VAL A 145 -7.98 5.74 -8.14
N PRO A 146 -8.70 4.78 -7.51
CA PRO A 146 -8.06 3.61 -6.95
C PRO A 146 -7.50 2.73 -8.06
N ILE A 147 -6.21 2.42 -8.00
CA ILE A 147 -5.51 1.64 -9.02
C ILE A 147 -5.05 0.27 -8.52
N ALA A 148 -4.93 0.11 -7.21
CA ALA A 148 -4.64 -1.14 -6.53
C ALA A 148 -5.26 -1.12 -5.15
N ALA A 149 -5.66 -2.29 -4.65
CA ALA A 149 -6.16 -2.47 -3.29
C ALA A 149 -5.70 -3.82 -2.74
N TYR A 150 -5.52 -3.89 -1.43
CA TYR A 150 -5.24 -5.13 -0.71
C TYR A 150 -6.02 -5.19 0.59
N GLY A 151 -6.38 -6.39 1.02
CA GLY A 151 -6.77 -6.72 2.39
C GLY A 151 -5.72 -7.62 2.99
N GLN A 152 -5.58 -7.60 4.31
CA GLN A 152 -4.70 -8.54 4.99
C GLN A 152 -5.25 -9.96 4.88
N ALA A 153 -4.35 -10.92 4.68
CA ALA A 153 -4.64 -12.34 4.55
C ALA A 153 -3.75 -13.18 5.47
N LEU A 154 -4.14 -14.41 5.71
CA LEU A 154 -3.31 -15.41 6.35
C LEU A 154 -2.65 -16.28 5.27
N HIS A 155 -1.33 -16.19 5.18
CA HIS A 155 -0.50 -17.03 4.33
C HIS A 155 -0.03 -18.25 5.09
N TYR A 156 -0.03 -19.43 4.43
CA TYR A 156 0.39 -20.67 5.08
C TYR A 156 1.21 -21.56 4.15
N ASN A 157 2.15 -22.31 4.74
CA ASN A 157 3.01 -23.24 4.02
C ASN A 157 2.35 -24.63 3.98
N ARG A 158 1.89 -25.04 2.80
CA ARG A 158 1.14 -26.28 2.58
C ARG A 158 1.99 -27.53 2.84
N THR A 159 3.29 -27.47 2.53
CA THR A 159 4.22 -28.57 2.82
C THR A 159 4.39 -28.78 4.31
N LEU A 160 4.53 -27.70 5.10
CA LEU A 160 4.61 -27.80 6.56
C LEU A 160 3.29 -28.26 7.18
N PHE A 161 2.12 -27.89 6.60
CA PHE A 161 0.82 -28.44 7.02
C PHE A 161 0.79 -29.94 6.85
N THR A 162 1.14 -30.46 5.67
CA THR A 162 1.18 -31.89 5.39
C THR A 162 2.17 -32.62 6.31
N GLN A 163 3.36 -32.08 6.53
CA GLN A 163 4.36 -32.65 7.44
C GLN A 163 3.88 -32.70 8.90
N ALA A 164 3.05 -31.74 9.29
CA ALA A 164 2.43 -31.72 10.59
C ALA A 164 1.21 -32.63 10.72
N GLY A 165 0.73 -33.24 9.64
CA GLY A 165 -0.49 -34.05 9.59
C GLY A 165 -1.77 -33.21 9.54
N LEU A 166 -1.66 -31.96 9.09
CA LEU A 166 -2.78 -31.07 8.81
C LEU A 166 -3.20 -31.18 7.34
N ASP A 167 -4.47 -31.00 7.07
CA ASP A 167 -5.00 -30.94 5.71
C ASP A 167 -4.71 -29.55 5.09
N PRO A 168 -3.85 -29.44 4.07
CA PRO A 168 -3.50 -28.15 3.48
C PRO A 168 -4.67 -27.51 2.70
N ASP A 169 -5.76 -28.24 2.43
CA ASP A 169 -6.96 -27.72 1.78
C ASP A 169 -8.02 -27.24 2.79
N LYS A 170 -7.72 -27.38 4.09
CA LYS A 170 -8.52 -26.87 5.20
C LYS A 170 -7.74 -25.91 6.08
N PRO A 171 -7.44 -24.69 5.57
CA PRO A 171 -6.76 -23.69 6.38
C PRO A 171 -7.62 -23.27 7.61
N PRO A 172 -6.99 -22.75 8.66
CA PRO A 172 -7.68 -22.33 9.86
C PRO A 172 -8.68 -21.20 9.57
N THR A 173 -9.82 -21.24 10.24
CA THR A 173 -10.94 -20.28 10.10
C THR A 173 -11.15 -19.45 11.37
N THR A 174 -10.51 -19.81 12.46
CA THR A 174 -10.52 -19.11 13.75
C THR A 174 -9.09 -18.88 14.26
N TRP A 175 -8.90 -17.90 15.12
CA TRP A 175 -7.59 -17.65 15.75
C TRP A 175 -7.18 -18.78 16.70
N ASP A 176 -8.13 -19.51 17.29
CA ASP A 176 -7.83 -20.69 18.09
C ASP A 176 -7.30 -21.84 17.21
N GLU A 177 -7.85 -22.02 16.01
CA GLU A 177 -7.30 -22.96 15.01
C GLU A 177 -5.93 -22.52 14.54
N VAL A 178 -5.71 -21.20 14.25
CA VAL A 178 -4.36 -20.68 13.89
C VAL A 178 -3.34 -21.05 14.97
N ARG A 179 -3.69 -20.81 16.24
CA ARG A 179 -2.85 -21.15 17.39
C ARG A 179 -2.59 -22.66 17.50
N SER A 180 -3.63 -23.48 17.38
CA SER A 180 -3.53 -24.93 17.44
C SER A 180 -2.67 -25.51 16.32
N TYR A 181 -2.88 -25.04 15.08
CA TYR A 181 -2.10 -25.46 13.91
C TYR A 181 -0.65 -25.02 14.04
N ALA A 182 -0.41 -23.79 14.53
CA ALA A 182 0.94 -23.30 14.78
C ALA A 182 1.70 -24.20 15.76
N LYS A 183 1.04 -24.58 16.87
CA LYS A 183 1.61 -25.51 17.86
C LYS A 183 1.93 -26.87 17.23
N GLN A 184 1.00 -27.46 16.49
CA GLN A 184 1.16 -28.76 15.84
C GLN A 184 2.31 -28.74 14.81
N ILE A 185 2.42 -27.68 14.00
CA ILE A 185 3.52 -27.51 13.05
C ILE A 185 4.85 -27.45 13.79
N ALA A 186 4.95 -26.63 14.84
CA ALA A 186 6.18 -26.49 15.60
C ALA A 186 6.61 -27.82 16.24
N GLU A 187 5.68 -28.55 16.86
CA GLU A 187 5.96 -29.85 17.51
C GLU A 187 6.40 -30.94 16.49
N LYS A 188 5.78 -30.96 15.31
CA LYS A 188 6.02 -32.03 14.33
C LYS A 188 7.21 -31.76 13.39
N THR A 189 7.48 -30.48 13.09
CA THR A 189 8.45 -30.10 12.07
C THR A 189 9.72 -29.44 12.64
N GLY A 190 9.65 -28.94 13.87
CA GLY A 190 10.71 -28.11 14.47
C GLY A 190 10.83 -26.71 13.84
N LYS A 191 9.89 -26.32 12.97
CA LYS A 191 9.84 -25.01 12.34
C LYS A 191 8.93 -24.07 13.13
N ALA A 192 9.01 -22.76 12.87
CA ALA A 192 8.02 -21.82 13.44
C ALA A 192 6.63 -22.14 12.85
N GLY A 193 5.65 -22.49 13.69
CA GLY A 193 4.29 -22.71 13.23
C GLY A 193 3.59 -21.40 12.85
N TYR A 194 3.93 -20.31 13.56
CA TYR A 194 3.49 -18.94 13.24
C TYR A 194 4.65 -17.97 13.46
N ALA A 195 4.74 -16.98 12.62
CA ALA A 195 5.66 -15.85 12.80
C ALA A 195 4.94 -14.52 12.59
N THR A 196 5.49 -13.44 13.14
CA THR A 196 4.98 -12.08 12.96
C THR A 196 6.12 -11.11 12.69
N MET A 197 5.83 -10.07 11.94
CA MET A 197 6.73 -8.94 11.78
C MET A 197 6.77 -8.09 13.06
N THR A 198 7.92 -7.47 13.33
CA THR A 198 8.16 -6.69 14.55
C THR A 198 9.02 -5.45 14.35
N GLN A 199 9.52 -5.21 13.14
CA GLN A 199 10.45 -4.12 12.82
C GLN A 199 9.98 -3.30 11.62
N GLY A 200 10.50 -2.08 11.47
CA GLY A 200 10.23 -1.25 10.32
C GLY A 200 8.77 -0.81 10.20
N ASN A 201 8.12 -0.52 11.31
CA ASN A 201 6.69 -0.19 11.45
C ASN A 201 5.75 -1.39 11.19
N THR A 202 6.28 -2.55 10.78
CA THR A 202 5.45 -3.70 10.41
C THR A 202 4.90 -4.46 11.63
N GLY A 203 5.55 -4.38 12.78
CA GLY A 203 5.02 -4.92 14.04
C GLY A 203 3.73 -4.22 14.45
N GLY A 204 3.71 -2.90 14.44
CA GLY A 204 2.53 -2.09 14.68
C GLY A 204 1.44 -2.28 13.64
N TRP A 205 1.83 -2.46 12.38
CA TRP A 205 0.91 -2.76 11.29
C TRP A 205 0.18 -4.09 11.52
N ILE A 206 0.91 -5.17 11.84
CA ILE A 206 0.31 -6.49 12.11
C ILE A 206 -0.49 -6.49 13.41
N LEU A 207 -0.01 -5.83 14.47
CA LEU A 207 -0.78 -5.70 15.71
C LEU A 207 -2.12 -5.00 15.47
N THR A 208 -2.11 -3.93 14.68
CA THR A 208 -3.34 -3.21 14.26
C THR A 208 -4.24 -4.10 13.42
N THR A 209 -3.67 -4.88 12.49
CA THR A 209 -4.41 -5.87 11.70
C THR A 209 -5.16 -6.87 12.58
N LEU A 210 -4.47 -7.47 13.55
CA LEU A 210 -5.10 -8.44 14.47
C LEU A 210 -6.16 -7.78 15.36
N ALA A 211 -5.89 -6.57 15.86
CA ALA A 211 -6.88 -5.84 16.64
C ALA A 211 -8.14 -5.52 15.83
N TYR A 212 -7.99 -5.16 14.54
CA TYR A 212 -9.12 -4.92 13.64
C TYR A 212 -9.90 -6.21 13.33
N ALA A 213 -9.21 -7.33 13.20
CA ALA A 213 -9.84 -8.65 13.06
C ALA A 213 -10.66 -9.05 14.30
N PHE A 214 -10.39 -8.44 15.47
CA PHE A 214 -11.16 -8.56 16.71
C PHE A 214 -12.17 -7.43 16.93
N GLY A 215 -12.39 -6.54 15.95
CA GLY A 215 -13.34 -5.43 16.06
C GLY A 215 -12.78 -4.14 16.68
N GLY A 216 -11.47 -4.07 16.92
CA GLY A 216 -10.80 -2.87 17.43
C GLY A 216 -10.59 -1.79 16.37
N ARG A 217 -10.16 -0.62 16.81
CA ARG A 217 -9.68 0.49 15.96
C ARG A 217 -8.49 1.14 16.63
N ALA A 218 -7.52 1.60 15.82
CA ALA A 218 -6.33 2.28 16.35
C ALA A 218 -6.61 3.74 16.75
N GLN A 219 -7.59 4.33 16.08
CA GLN A 219 -8.01 5.72 16.29
C GLN A 219 -9.52 5.85 16.13
N SER A 220 -10.08 6.85 16.80
CA SER A 220 -11.39 7.42 16.47
C SER A 220 -11.23 8.87 16.06
N ILE A 221 -12.08 9.36 15.14
CA ILE A 221 -12.08 10.74 14.67
C ILE A 221 -13.33 11.43 15.23
N ALA A 222 -13.15 12.49 15.98
CA ALA A 222 -14.21 13.32 16.55
C ALA A 222 -14.03 14.78 16.08
N GLY A 223 -14.73 15.16 15.03
CA GLY A 223 -14.49 16.43 14.33
C GLY A 223 -13.07 16.47 13.78
N ASP A 224 -12.31 17.50 14.14
CA ASP A 224 -10.91 17.66 13.71
C ASP A 224 -9.90 16.94 14.63
N LYS A 225 -10.37 16.23 15.66
CA LYS A 225 -9.50 15.53 16.60
C LYS A 225 -9.43 14.05 16.30
N ALA A 226 -8.22 13.51 16.32
CA ALA A 226 -7.98 12.08 16.36
C ALA A 226 -7.68 11.66 17.80
N ILE A 227 -8.31 10.57 18.23
CA ILE A 227 -8.15 10.01 19.58
C ILE A 227 -7.53 8.64 19.45
N ALA A 228 -6.42 8.41 20.16
CA ALA A 228 -5.76 7.11 20.20
C ALA A 228 -6.66 6.06 20.87
N SER A 229 -6.76 4.88 20.29
CA SER A 229 -7.65 3.80 20.74
C SER A 229 -6.95 2.44 20.72
N VAL A 230 -5.64 2.40 21.05
CA VAL A 230 -4.88 1.15 21.08
C VAL A 230 -4.90 0.45 22.45
N ASN A 231 -5.28 1.12 23.54
CA ASN A 231 -5.46 0.49 24.84
C ASN A 231 -6.89 -0.04 25.01
N THR A 232 -7.21 -1.08 24.26
CA THR A 232 -8.55 -1.70 24.24
C THR A 232 -8.47 -3.21 24.40
N PRO A 233 -9.57 -3.89 24.77
CA PRO A 233 -9.62 -5.35 24.87
C PRO A 233 -9.17 -6.07 23.60
N GLN A 234 -9.42 -5.50 22.41
CA GLN A 234 -9.06 -6.07 21.13
C GLN A 234 -7.53 -6.10 20.92
N TYR A 235 -6.84 -5.00 21.25
CA TYR A 235 -5.38 -4.94 21.22
C TYR A 235 -4.75 -5.85 22.29
N GLN A 236 -5.34 -5.88 23.48
CA GLN A 236 -4.91 -6.80 24.55
C GLN A 236 -5.04 -8.25 24.11
N ARG A 237 -6.16 -8.61 23.45
CA ARG A 237 -6.40 -9.95 22.90
C ARG A 237 -5.36 -10.31 21.83
N ALA A 238 -5.05 -9.39 20.90
CA ALA A 238 -4.05 -9.61 19.87
C ALA A 238 -2.65 -9.88 20.46
N LEU A 239 -2.20 -9.07 21.39
CA LEU A 239 -0.92 -9.29 22.08
C LEU A 239 -0.90 -10.55 22.92
N THR A 240 -2.01 -10.86 23.62
CA THR A 240 -2.14 -12.08 24.41
C THR A 240 -2.07 -13.33 23.54
N LEU A 241 -2.68 -13.30 22.34
CA LEU A 241 -2.58 -14.38 21.37
C LEU A 241 -1.11 -14.62 20.97
N MET A 242 -0.37 -13.57 20.59
CA MET A 242 1.05 -13.66 20.24
C MET A 242 1.88 -14.17 21.44
N LYS A 243 1.65 -13.63 22.63
CA LYS A 243 2.34 -14.02 23.85
C LYS A 243 2.13 -15.51 24.18
N ASN A 244 0.90 -16.00 24.01
CA ASN A 244 0.57 -17.41 24.24
C ASN A 244 1.27 -18.32 23.21
N MET A 245 1.20 -17.99 21.94
CA MET A 245 1.92 -18.75 20.88
C MET A 245 3.43 -18.78 21.15
N ARG A 246 3.99 -17.68 21.64
CA ARG A 246 5.43 -17.57 21.94
C ARG A 246 5.83 -18.40 23.15
N TRP A 247 5.12 -18.23 24.29
CA TRP A 247 5.61 -18.70 25.59
C TRP A 247 4.89 -19.94 26.14
N GLN A 248 3.62 -20.13 25.81
CA GLN A 248 2.86 -21.31 26.25
C GLN A 248 2.99 -22.46 25.25
N ASP A 249 2.89 -22.14 23.95
CA ASP A 249 2.85 -23.15 22.89
C ASP A 249 4.23 -23.38 22.26
N ASN A 250 5.18 -22.48 22.50
CA ASN A 250 6.53 -22.50 21.88
C ASN A 250 6.47 -22.66 20.36
N SER A 251 5.49 -22.04 19.71
CA SER A 251 5.16 -22.23 18.30
C SER A 251 5.69 -21.15 17.35
N MET A 252 6.37 -20.11 17.87
CA MET A 252 6.85 -18.99 17.07
C MET A 252 8.34 -19.06 16.69
N GLY A 253 9.02 -20.18 17.02
CA GLY A 253 10.43 -20.35 16.73
C GLY A 253 11.35 -19.43 17.55
N ALA A 254 12.64 -19.39 17.21
CA ALA A 254 13.62 -18.57 17.94
C ALA A 254 13.72 -17.13 17.42
N ASN A 255 13.55 -16.93 16.12
CA ASN A 255 13.61 -15.59 15.52
C ASN A 255 12.26 -14.87 15.70
N PHE A 256 12.34 -13.62 16.14
CA PHE A 256 11.20 -12.71 16.29
C PHE A 256 11.50 -11.31 15.73
N LEU A 257 12.64 -11.12 15.08
CA LEU A 257 13.06 -9.83 14.50
C LEU A 257 12.86 -9.88 12.97
N TYR A 258 11.62 -9.91 12.55
CA TYR A 258 11.28 -9.84 11.13
C TYR A 258 10.75 -8.45 10.76
N ASP A 259 11.26 -7.91 9.66
CA ASP A 259 10.59 -6.95 8.81
C ASP A 259 9.85 -7.67 7.67
N TRP A 260 9.27 -6.92 6.75
CA TRP A 260 8.51 -7.49 5.63
C TRP A 260 9.38 -8.35 4.70
N ASN A 261 10.62 -7.95 4.42
CA ASN A 261 11.51 -8.71 3.55
C ASN A 261 11.98 -10.00 4.22
N ALA A 262 12.41 -9.91 5.47
CA ALA A 262 12.95 -11.05 6.22
C ALA A 262 11.88 -12.14 6.46
N ILE A 263 10.62 -11.78 6.73
CA ILE A 263 9.55 -12.76 6.94
C ILE A 263 9.20 -13.47 5.63
N ASN A 264 9.15 -12.76 4.49
CA ASN A 264 8.90 -13.33 3.18
C ASN A 264 10.01 -14.32 2.78
N GLN A 265 11.27 -13.94 3.01
CA GLN A 265 12.41 -14.83 2.76
C GLN A 265 12.35 -16.10 3.61
N ALA A 266 12.07 -15.97 4.91
CA ALA A 266 11.97 -17.10 5.82
C ALA A 266 10.78 -18.01 5.49
N PHE A 267 9.64 -17.44 5.08
CA PHE A 267 8.47 -18.19 4.65
C PHE A 267 8.75 -18.97 3.35
N ALA A 268 9.29 -18.32 2.34
CA ALA A 268 9.65 -18.96 1.08
C ALA A 268 10.70 -20.09 1.26
N ALA A 269 11.59 -19.91 2.23
CA ALA A 269 12.58 -20.95 2.61
C ALA A 269 11.98 -22.08 3.47
N GLY A 270 10.66 -22.14 3.70
CA GLY A 270 10.01 -23.19 4.49
C GLY A 270 10.35 -23.19 5.97
N GLN A 271 10.70 -22.04 6.56
CA GLN A 271 10.99 -21.91 7.98
C GLN A 271 9.78 -21.49 8.82
N ILE A 272 8.68 -21.07 8.18
CA ILE A 272 7.48 -20.51 8.81
C ILE A 272 6.25 -21.23 8.25
N GLY A 273 5.38 -21.72 9.15
CA GLY A 273 4.12 -22.37 8.79
C GLY A 273 3.02 -21.40 8.39
N MET A 274 2.87 -20.32 9.15
CA MET A 274 1.83 -19.29 8.92
C MET A 274 2.33 -17.90 9.29
N TYR A 275 1.84 -16.88 8.60
CA TYR A 275 2.02 -15.47 8.95
C TYR A 275 0.93 -14.61 8.31
N VAL A 276 0.73 -13.39 8.81
CA VAL A 276 -0.20 -12.40 8.26
C VAL A 276 0.55 -11.39 7.42
N SER A 277 0.06 -11.11 6.23
CA SER A 277 0.54 -10.06 5.33
C SER A 277 -0.57 -9.63 4.37
N GLY A 278 -0.31 -8.65 3.50
CA GLY A 278 -1.27 -8.25 2.47
C GLY A 278 -1.62 -9.39 1.53
N GLY A 279 -2.89 -9.54 1.20
CA GLY A 279 -3.33 -10.40 0.09
C GLY A 279 -2.64 -9.98 -1.20
N GLY A 280 -2.32 -10.92 -2.04
CA GLY A 280 -1.52 -10.67 -3.25
C GLY A 280 0.00 -10.71 -3.03
N ASN A 281 0.48 -10.95 -1.80
CA ASN A 281 1.90 -11.06 -1.48
C ASN A 281 2.62 -12.20 -2.25
N TYR A 282 1.87 -13.13 -2.84
CA TYR A 282 2.44 -14.18 -3.69
C TYR A 282 3.31 -13.63 -4.81
N GLY A 283 2.93 -12.48 -5.40
CA GLY A 283 3.76 -11.81 -6.39
C GLY A 283 5.18 -11.52 -5.92
N SER A 284 5.32 -10.99 -4.73
CA SER A 284 6.63 -10.69 -4.12
C SER A 284 7.38 -11.97 -3.72
N LEU A 285 6.67 -12.97 -3.22
CA LEU A 285 7.27 -14.27 -2.89
C LEU A 285 7.86 -14.95 -4.12
N VAL A 286 7.23 -14.85 -5.29
CA VAL A 286 7.77 -15.38 -6.55
C VAL A 286 8.92 -14.52 -7.06
N SER A 287 8.72 -13.21 -7.18
CA SER A 287 9.66 -12.33 -7.87
C SER A 287 10.94 -12.07 -7.08
N GLN A 288 10.89 -12.12 -5.74
CA GLN A 288 12.00 -11.76 -4.86
C GLN A 288 12.55 -12.94 -4.03
N ASN A 289 11.74 -13.96 -3.78
CA ASN A 289 12.10 -15.04 -2.84
C ASN A 289 12.02 -16.44 -3.44
N ALA A 290 11.69 -16.57 -4.72
CA ALA A 290 11.67 -17.84 -5.46
C ALA A 290 10.86 -18.95 -4.75
N ILE A 291 9.69 -18.61 -4.19
CA ILE A 291 8.84 -19.60 -3.52
C ILE A 291 8.42 -20.70 -4.48
N GLU A 292 8.44 -21.95 -4.01
CA GLU A 292 7.88 -23.07 -4.75
C GLU A 292 6.34 -22.98 -4.72
N PRO A 293 5.65 -22.97 -5.87
CA PRO A 293 4.17 -22.82 -5.91
C PRO A 293 3.42 -23.85 -5.06
N LYS A 294 3.94 -25.08 -4.95
CA LYS A 294 3.32 -26.14 -4.13
C LYS A 294 3.28 -25.84 -2.63
N ASP A 295 4.18 -24.97 -2.16
CA ASP A 295 4.32 -24.65 -0.74
C ASP A 295 3.37 -23.54 -0.29
N TYR A 296 2.77 -22.80 -1.22
CA TYR A 296 1.96 -21.64 -0.91
C TYR A 296 0.47 -21.95 -0.79
N GLY A 297 -0.14 -21.42 0.27
CA GLY A 297 -1.57 -21.34 0.46
C GLY A 297 -1.96 -19.99 1.05
N GLU A 298 -3.15 -19.53 0.76
CA GLU A 298 -3.70 -18.27 1.23
C GLU A 298 -5.16 -18.41 1.63
N THR A 299 -5.54 -17.79 2.73
CA THR A 299 -6.92 -17.71 3.20
C THR A 299 -7.21 -16.33 3.78
N VAL A 300 -8.51 -15.97 3.85
CA VAL A 300 -8.93 -14.74 4.53
C VAL A 300 -8.54 -14.77 6.01
N LEU A 301 -8.34 -13.60 6.61
CA LEU A 301 -8.15 -13.52 8.06
C LEU A 301 -9.37 -14.06 8.80
N PRO A 302 -9.19 -14.82 9.88
CA PRO A 302 -10.27 -15.09 10.81
C PRO A 302 -10.77 -13.78 11.41
N LEU A 303 -12.05 -13.47 11.24
CA LEU A 303 -12.71 -12.31 11.82
C LEU A 303 -13.56 -12.74 13.03
N ASP A 304 -13.43 -12.02 14.14
CA ASP A 304 -14.14 -12.34 15.37
C ASP A 304 -14.58 -11.06 16.09
N GLY A 305 -15.85 -10.79 16.03
CA GLY A 305 -16.48 -9.62 16.62
C GLY A 305 -17.40 -8.88 15.66
N LYS A 306 -18.35 -8.13 16.20
CA LYS A 306 -19.40 -7.43 15.42
C LYS A 306 -18.82 -6.42 14.42
N ASP A 307 -17.76 -5.70 14.83
CA ASP A 307 -17.16 -4.63 14.03
C ASP A 307 -15.80 -5.06 13.42
N SER A 308 -15.58 -6.39 13.34
CA SER A 308 -14.36 -6.96 12.79
C SER A 308 -14.25 -6.75 11.28
N GLY A 309 -13.02 -6.68 10.80
CA GLY A 309 -12.70 -6.59 9.38
C GLY A 309 -11.22 -6.77 9.13
N ALA A 310 -10.86 -7.08 7.91
CA ALA A 310 -9.47 -7.11 7.49
C ALA A 310 -8.96 -5.68 7.31
N LEU A 311 -7.84 -5.35 7.96
CA LEU A 311 -7.15 -4.11 7.62
C LEU A 311 -6.74 -4.17 6.16
N GLY A 312 -6.98 -3.10 5.43
CA GLY A 312 -6.61 -3.02 4.03
C GLY A 312 -6.21 -1.61 3.64
N GLY A 313 -5.44 -1.57 2.60
CA GLY A 313 -4.94 -0.35 2.00
C GLY A 313 -4.99 -0.43 0.49
N GLY A 314 -4.26 0.45 -0.14
CA GLY A 314 -4.17 0.50 -1.58
C GLY A 314 -3.51 1.77 -2.04
N THR A 315 -3.55 1.97 -3.34
CA THR A 315 -2.92 3.09 -4.04
C THR A 315 -3.95 3.84 -4.86
N LEU A 316 -3.92 5.15 -4.75
CA LEU A 316 -4.72 6.08 -5.55
C LEU A 316 -3.80 6.75 -6.58
N ALA A 317 -4.24 6.84 -7.82
CA ALA A 317 -3.68 7.76 -8.81
C ALA A 317 -4.38 9.12 -8.66
N VAL A 318 -3.60 10.17 -8.57
CA VAL A 318 -4.06 11.54 -8.35
C VAL A 318 -3.45 12.49 -9.36
N VAL A 319 -4.12 13.62 -9.55
CA VAL A 319 -3.66 14.71 -10.42
C VAL A 319 -3.31 15.92 -9.56
N SER A 320 -2.20 16.58 -9.87
CA SER A 320 -1.73 17.77 -9.15
C SER A 320 -2.81 18.86 -9.13
N ALA A 321 -3.02 19.48 -7.96
CA ALA A 321 -3.96 20.59 -7.82
C ALA A 321 -3.62 21.81 -8.69
N LYS A 322 -2.40 21.89 -9.20
CA LYS A 322 -1.94 22.98 -10.08
C LYS A 322 -2.11 22.68 -11.58
N ALA A 323 -2.59 21.48 -11.93
CA ALA A 323 -2.82 21.10 -13.31
C ALA A 323 -3.94 21.91 -13.95
N SER A 324 -3.69 22.49 -15.13
CA SER A 324 -4.73 23.14 -15.94
C SER A 324 -5.76 22.13 -16.44
N ASP A 325 -6.92 22.60 -16.90
CA ASP A 325 -7.98 21.72 -17.43
C ASP A 325 -7.48 20.78 -18.53
N GLN A 326 -6.65 21.28 -19.44
CA GLN A 326 -6.06 20.45 -20.51
C GLN A 326 -5.11 19.38 -19.96
N VAL A 327 -4.31 19.73 -18.96
CA VAL A 327 -3.40 18.80 -18.27
C VAL A 327 -4.21 17.76 -17.47
N GLN A 328 -5.30 18.15 -16.81
CA GLN A 328 -6.19 17.22 -16.12
C GLN A 328 -6.84 16.22 -17.09
N ASP A 329 -7.32 16.68 -18.27
CA ASP A 329 -7.86 15.80 -19.32
C ASP A 329 -6.82 14.79 -19.81
N ALA A 330 -5.61 15.24 -20.08
CA ALA A 330 -4.51 14.38 -20.50
C ALA A 330 -4.10 13.39 -19.38
N SER A 331 -4.09 13.86 -18.14
CA SER A 331 -3.74 13.06 -16.96
C SER A 331 -4.75 11.94 -16.71
N VAL A 332 -6.05 12.22 -16.82
CA VAL A 332 -7.08 11.18 -16.66
C VAL A 332 -7.01 10.16 -17.79
N LYS A 333 -6.71 10.57 -19.04
CA LYS A 333 -6.45 9.62 -20.14
C LYS A 333 -5.25 8.74 -19.86
N TRP A 334 -4.18 9.29 -19.26
CA TRP A 334 -3.02 8.50 -18.85
C TRP A 334 -3.39 7.50 -17.74
N ILE A 335 -4.10 7.94 -16.70
CA ILE A 335 -4.57 7.08 -15.60
C ILE A 335 -5.42 5.92 -16.16
N ASP A 336 -6.37 6.24 -17.03
CA ASP A 336 -7.21 5.24 -17.71
C ASP A 336 -6.36 4.23 -18.50
N PHE A 337 -5.47 4.70 -19.33
CA PHE A 337 -4.65 3.85 -20.19
C PHE A 337 -3.67 2.97 -19.39
N TYR A 338 -2.89 3.59 -18.49
CA TYR A 338 -1.75 2.92 -17.85
C TYR A 338 -2.17 2.02 -16.69
N TYR A 339 -3.11 2.49 -15.86
CA TYR A 339 -3.51 1.75 -14.66
C TYR A 339 -4.78 0.94 -14.85
N MET A 340 -5.78 1.49 -15.53
CA MET A 340 -7.13 0.95 -15.49
C MET A 340 -7.45 0.03 -16.66
N SER A 341 -6.95 0.30 -17.87
CA SER A 341 -7.36 -0.42 -19.08
C SER A 341 -7.13 -1.93 -18.97
N LYS A 342 -6.04 -2.38 -18.38
CA LYS A 342 -5.74 -3.80 -18.13
C LYS A 342 -6.72 -4.50 -17.18
N LEU A 343 -7.49 -3.76 -16.41
CA LEU A 343 -8.49 -4.29 -15.47
C LEU A 343 -9.91 -4.30 -16.07
N PHE A 344 -10.10 -3.67 -17.22
CA PHE A 344 -11.42 -3.43 -17.79
C PHE A 344 -11.52 -3.72 -19.30
N ASP A 345 -10.47 -3.52 -20.07
CA ASP A 345 -10.43 -3.72 -21.52
C ASP A 345 -9.76 -5.06 -21.84
N LYS A 346 -10.44 -5.87 -22.69
CA LYS A 346 -9.99 -7.23 -23.00
C LYS A 346 -8.60 -7.26 -23.66
N ASP A 347 -8.39 -6.38 -24.65
CA ASP A 347 -7.14 -6.41 -25.42
C ASP A 347 -5.97 -5.94 -24.56
N ALA A 348 -6.19 -4.95 -23.69
CA ALA A 348 -5.21 -4.48 -22.72
C ALA A 348 -4.92 -5.56 -21.65
N ALA A 349 -5.94 -6.22 -21.11
CA ALA A 349 -5.79 -7.28 -20.11
C ALA A 349 -5.00 -8.48 -20.67
N VAL A 350 -5.35 -8.92 -21.87
CA VAL A 350 -4.67 -10.07 -22.52
C VAL A 350 -3.22 -9.71 -22.87
N ARG A 351 -2.97 -8.51 -23.37
CA ARG A 351 -1.61 -8.04 -23.69
C ARG A 351 -0.74 -7.96 -22.43
N ASP A 352 -1.27 -7.39 -21.33
CA ASP A 352 -0.57 -7.28 -20.05
C ASP A 352 -0.26 -8.67 -19.47
N ALA A 353 -1.27 -9.56 -19.38
CA ALA A 353 -1.13 -10.92 -18.88
C ALA A 353 -0.12 -11.74 -19.70
N LYS A 354 -0.13 -11.62 -21.02
CA LYS A 354 0.85 -12.27 -21.90
C LYS A 354 2.27 -11.79 -21.61
N THR A 355 2.46 -10.48 -21.53
CA THR A 355 3.79 -9.87 -21.27
C THR A 355 4.34 -10.31 -19.91
N GLN A 356 3.50 -10.32 -18.87
CA GLN A 356 3.89 -10.79 -17.55
C GLN A 356 4.26 -12.27 -17.56
N SER A 357 3.42 -13.11 -18.17
CA SER A 357 3.66 -14.55 -18.25
C SER A 357 4.95 -14.89 -19.02
N GLU A 358 5.22 -14.23 -20.15
CA GLU A 358 6.45 -14.38 -20.93
C GLU A 358 7.70 -13.96 -20.13
N SER A 359 7.52 -12.96 -19.25
CA SER A 359 8.56 -12.47 -18.33
C SER A 359 8.66 -13.30 -17.03
N LYS A 360 7.95 -14.43 -16.94
CA LYS A 360 7.86 -15.29 -15.74
C LYS A 360 7.37 -14.56 -14.49
N GLN A 361 6.58 -13.50 -14.69
CA GLN A 361 5.92 -12.81 -13.59
C GLN A 361 4.59 -13.51 -13.27
N PRO A 362 4.12 -13.48 -12.00
CA PRO A 362 2.87 -14.10 -11.61
C PRO A 362 1.67 -13.39 -12.26
N VAL A 363 0.82 -14.17 -12.92
CA VAL A 363 -0.46 -13.73 -13.51
C VAL A 363 -1.60 -14.43 -12.79
N GLY A 364 -2.59 -13.66 -12.32
CA GLY A 364 -3.75 -14.19 -11.62
C GLY A 364 -3.55 -14.38 -10.11
N ALA A 365 -2.50 -13.78 -9.52
CA ALA A 365 -2.37 -13.71 -8.05
C ALA A 365 -3.56 -12.95 -7.45
N PRO A 366 -4.22 -13.47 -6.39
CA PRO A 366 -5.35 -12.82 -5.77
C PRO A 366 -4.98 -11.45 -5.19
N GLN A 367 -5.88 -10.50 -5.34
CA GLN A 367 -5.82 -9.18 -4.71
C GLN A 367 -7.23 -8.63 -4.58
N VAL A 368 -7.45 -7.68 -3.68
CA VAL A 368 -8.76 -7.04 -3.58
C VAL A 368 -9.08 -6.33 -4.90
N PRO A 369 -10.16 -6.72 -5.60
CA PRO A 369 -10.46 -6.15 -6.89
C PRO A 369 -10.83 -4.67 -6.81
N VAL A 370 -10.29 -3.87 -7.73
CA VAL A 370 -10.61 -2.45 -7.88
C VAL A 370 -12.04 -2.25 -8.42
N PHE A 371 -12.50 -3.19 -9.24
CA PHE A 371 -13.84 -3.19 -9.81
C PHE A 371 -14.77 -4.20 -9.11
N ASP A 372 -16.04 -4.18 -9.49
CA ASP A 372 -17.04 -5.13 -9.02
C ASP A 372 -16.68 -6.58 -9.43
N ARG A 373 -17.35 -7.53 -8.77
CA ARG A 373 -17.13 -8.97 -8.98
C ARG A 373 -17.27 -9.36 -10.46
N ALA A 374 -18.30 -8.86 -11.15
CA ALA A 374 -18.56 -9.24 -12.54
C ALA A 374 -17.44 -8.78 -13.48
N THR A 375 -16.91 -7.57 -13.27
CA THR A 375 -15.79 -7.04 -14.06
C THR A 375 -14.49 -7.80 -13.75
N TYR A 376 -14.24 -8.13 -12.49
CA TYR A 376 -13.06 -8.90 -12.08
C TYR A 376 -13.09 -10.33 -12.65
N GLU A 377 -14.21 -11.05 -12.50
CA GLU A 377 -14.37 -12.40 -13.05
C GLU A 377 -14.26 -12.42 -14.58
N GLN A 378 -14.79 -11.38 -15.24
CA GLN A 378 -14.64 -11.22 -16.68
C GLN A 378 -13.17 -11.04 -17.09
N THR A 379 -12.39 -10.28 -16.34
CA THR A 379 -10.95 -10.07 -16.61
C THR A 379 -10.17 -11.37 -16.41
N LEU A 380 -10.49 -12.15 -15.37
CA LEU A 380 -9.88 -13.47 -15.15
C LEU A 380 -10.19 -14.42 -16.30
N GLU A 381 -11.43 -14.43 -16.83
CA GLU A 381 -11.81 -15.25 -17.99
C GLU A 381 -11.02 -14.86 -19.25
N TRP A 382 -10.80 -13.56 -19.50
CA TRP A 382 -10.00 -13.11 -20.64
C TRP A 382 -8.52 -13.52 -20.54
N THR A 383 -7.99 -13.53 -19.34
CA THR A 383 -6.55 -13.78 -19.08
C THR A 383 -6.24 -15.22 -18.68
N LYS A 384 -7.25 -16.10 -18.59
CA LYS A 384 -7.12 -17.46 -18.04
C LYS A 384 -6.01 -18.31 -18.66
N SER A 385 -5.73 -18.14 -19.97
CA SER A 385 -4.66 -18.88 -20.66
C SER A 385 -3.24 -18.47 -20.25
N TYR A 386 -3.11 -17.36 -19.55
CA TYR A 386 -1.84 -16.83 -19.05
C TYR A 386 -1.70 -16.97 -17.55
N ILE A 387 -2.76 -17.38 -16.83
CA ILE A 387 -2.72 -17.60 -15.37
C ILE A 387 -1.70 -18.70 -15.08
N ASN A 388 -0.69 -18.36 -14.28
CA ASN A 388 0.44 -19.23 -13.96
C ASN A 388 0.67 -19.40 -12.45
N VAL A 389 -0.26 -18.89 -11.62
CA VAL A 389 -0.24 -19.04 -10.17
C VAL A 389 -1.08 -20.24 -9.73
N PRO A 390 -0.84 -20.82 -8.54
CA PRO A 390 -1.59 -21.99 -8.05
C PRO A 390 -2.97 -21.60 -7.51
N VAL A 391 -3.90 -21.21 -8.40
CA VAL A 391 -5.23 -20.65 -8.06
C VAL A 391 -6.05 -21.54 -7.13
N GLU A 392 -5.94 -22.87 -7.27
CA GLU A 392 -6.67 -23.81 -6.42
C GLU A 392 -6.28 -23.69 -4.94
N GLN A 393 -5.02 -23.45 -4.67
CA GLN A 393 -4.47 -23.28 -3.31
C GLN A 393 -4.84 -21.93 -2.69
N MET A 394 -5.33 -21.00 -3.50
CA MET A 394 -5.75 -19.65 -3.11
C MET A 394 -7.29 -19.53 -3.03
N LYS A 395 -8.04 -20.58 -3.40
CA LYS A 395 -9.52 -20.60 -3.30
C LYS A 395 -10.07 -20.24 -1.92
N PRO A 396 -9.45 -20.65 -0.80
CA PRO A 396 -9.94 -20.24 0.52
C PRO A 396 -9.94 -18.73 0.72
N TYR A 397 -9.09 -17.99 0.01
CA TYR A 397 -9.08 -16.53 -0.04
C TYR A 397 -10.04 -15.99 -1.10
N THR A 398 -9.87 -16.34 -2.38
CA THR A 398 -10.60 -15.75 -3.51
C THR A 398 -12.10 -15.96 -3.45
N SER A 399 -12.58 -17.06 -2.82
CA SER A 399 -14.00 -17.30 -2.62
C SER A 399 -14.67 -16.38 -1.59
N LYS A 400 -13.89 -15.72 -0.73
CA LYS A 400 -14.38 -14.93 0.40
C LYS A 400 -13.90 -13.48 0.41
N GLU A 401 -12.93 -13.10 -0.42
CA GLU A 401 -12.32 -11.77 -0.40
C GLU A 401 -13.32 -10.63 -0.64
N PHE A 402 -14.34 -10.85 -1.49
CA PHE A 402 -15.38 -9.86 -1.74
C PHE A 402 -16.37 -9.69 -0.57
N ASP A 403 -16.52 -10.71 0.25
CA ASP A 403 -17.46 -10.71 1.37
C ASP A 403 -16.80 -10.22 2.67
N GLN A 404 -15.47 -10.09 2.66
CA GLN A 404 -14.72 -9.61 3.80
C GLN A 404 -14.80 -8.09 3.92
N GLN A 405 -15.18 -7.59 5.09
CA GLN A 405 -15.15 -6.15 5.35
C GLN A 405 -13.71 -5.66 5.36
N ILE A 406 -13.37 -4.78 4.42
CA ILE A 406 -12.08 -4.09 4.38
C ILE A 406 -12.17 -2.81 5.21
N LEU A 407 -11.27 -2.69 6.17
CA LEU A 407 -11.17 -1.54 7.06
C LEU A 407 -9.94 -0.70 6.68
N PRO A 408 -10.09 0.61 6.57
CA PRO A 408 -8.95 1.47 6.23
C PRO A 408 -7.95 1.52 7.38
N GLU A 409 -6.70 1.75 7.02
CA GLU A 409 -5.63 2.04 7.98
C GLU A 409 -5.99 3.27 8.84
N PRO A 410 -5.30 3.48 9.98
CA PRO A 410 -5.50 4.67 10.81
C PRO A 410 -5.40 5.96 9.99
N ALA A 411 -6.33 6.89 10.18
CA ALA A 411 -6.46 8.07 9.30
C ALA A 411 -5.37 9.13 9.50
N ARG A 412 -4.70 9.15 10.66
CA ARG A 412 -3.68 10.16 10.99
C ARG A 412 -2.43 9.52 11.58
N ASN A 413 -1.28 10.03 11.17
CA ASN A 413 0.03 9.61 11.66
C ASN A 413 0.25 8.10 11.62
N THR A 414 -0.22 7.44 10.57
CA THR A 414 -0.27 5.98 10.43
C THR A 414 1.09 5.33 10.67
N GLN A 415 2.12 5.85 10.03
CA GLN A 415 3.47 5.26 10.12
C GLN A 415 4.10 5.50 11.49
N GLU A 416 3.90 6.66 12.08
CA GLU A 416 4.39 6.97 13.41
C GLU A 416 3.63 6.16 14.49
N LEU A 417 2.33 5.92 14.29
CA LEU A 417 1.54 5.04 15.14
C LEU A 417 2.06 3.61 15.08
N TYR A 418 2.30 3.07 13.89
CA TYR A 418 2.88 1.73 13.74
C TYR A 418 4.26 1.64 14.36
N LYS A 419 5.11 2.65 14.16
CA LYS A 419 6.42 2.73 14.79
C LYS A 419 6.35 2.72 16.32
N ALA A 420 5.36 3.39 16.90
CA ALA A 420 5.16 3.39 18.35
C ALA A 420 4.68 2.03 18.90
N LEU A 421 4.08 1.19 18.07
CA LEU A 421 3.61 -0.15 18.44
C LEU A 421 4.66 -1.26 18.22
N ASP A 422 5.69 -1.07 17.38
CA ASP A 422 6.75 -2.06 17.18
C ASP A 422 7.38 -2.52 18.52
N PRO A 423 7.82 -1.62 19.43
CA PRO A 423 8.38 -2.02 20.73
C PRO A 423 7.39 -2.79 21.61
N VAL A 424 6.09 -2.55 21.48
CA VAL A 424 5.05 -3.26 22.24
C VAL A 424 4.98 -4.72 21.81
N VAL A 425 5.01 -4.98 20.51
CA VAL A 425 5.06 -6.35 19.97
C VAL A 425 6.36 -7.04 20.36
N GLN A 426 7.49 -6.36 20.20
CA GLN A 426 8.81 -6.90 20.59
C GLN A 426 8.86 -7.26 22.06
N ALA A 427 8.32 -6.42 22.95
CA ALA A 427 8.33 -6.66 24.39
C ALA A 427 7.60 -7.99 24.77
N VAL A 428 6.43 -8.25 24.21
CA VAL A 428 5.68 -9.49 24.51
C VAL A 428 6.34 -10.75 23.94
N LEU A 429 7.17 -10.61 22.90
CA LEU A 429 7.90 -11.73 22.28
C LEU A 429 9.27 -11.97 22.92
N THR A 430 9.82 -11.01 23.66
CA THR A 430 11.12 -11.12 24.33
C THR A 430 11.03 -11.36 25.83
N ASP A 431 9.96 -10.90 26.47
CA ASP A 431 9.71 -11.08 27.90
C ASP A 431 8.39 -11.80 28.16
N LYS A 432 8.48 -13.01 28.72
CA LYS A 432 7.29 -13.80 29.11
C LYS A 432 6.45 -13.12 30.19
N ASN A 433 7.05 -12.22 30.98
CA ASN A 433 6.37 -11.50 32.06
C ASN A 433 5.86 -10.13 31.62
N ALA A 434 6.04 -9.75 30.34
CA ALA A 434 5.58 -8.46 29.81
C ALA A 434 4.12 -8.18 30.19
N ASP A 435 3.86 -7.02 30.79
CA ASP A 435 2.51 -6.56 31.13
C ASP A 435 1.86 -5.91 29.91
N VAL A 436 1.01 -6.67 29.26
CA VAL A 436 0.28 -6.23 28.04
C VAL A 436 -0.53 -4.96 28.28
N THR A 437 -1.17 -4.85 29.46
CA THR A 437 -1.99 -3.67 29.78
C THR A 437 -1.16 -2.42 29.97
N ALA A 438 -0.05 -2.53 30.72
CA ALA A 438 0.86 -1.41 30.91
C ALA A 438 1.53 -0.96 29.60
N LEU A 439 1.96 -1.90 28.75
CA LEU A 439 2.55 -1.61 27.45
C LEU A 439 1.57 -0.84 26.53
N LEU A 440 0.32 -1.30 26.46
CA LEU A 440 -0.70 -0.63 25.64
C LEU A 440 -1.11 0.72 26.21
N ALA A 441 -1.18 0.88 27.54
CA ALA A 441 -1.45 2.16 28.17
C ALA A 441 -0.35 3.20 27.85
N GLY A 442 0.91 2.81 27.92
CA GLY A 442 2.06 3.64 27.52
C GLY A 442 1.99 4.04 26.05
N ALA A 443 1.85 3.06 25.16
CA ALA A 443 1.77 3.32 23.72
C ALA A 443 0.59 4.22 23.35
N ASN A 444 -0.59 4.01 23.98
CA ASN A 444 -1.77 4.85 23.75
C ASN A 444 -1.51 6.32 24.13
N GLY A 445 -0.82 6.55 25.25
CA GLY A 445 -0.44 7.89 25.68
C GLY A 445 0.55 8.56 24.72
N ASP A 446 1.53 7.82 24.22
CA ASP A 446 2.52 8.34 23.27
C ASP A 446 1.91 8.60 21.89
N ILE A 447 1.04 7.72 21.41
CA ILE A 447 0.28 7.94 20.18
C ILE A 447 -0.63 9.16 20.32
N GLN A 448 -1.31 9.36 21.47
CA GLN A 448 -2.14 10.55 21.67
C GLN A 448 -1.32 11.84 21.59
N LYS A 449 -0.12 11.89 22.20
CA LYS A 449 0.80 13.03 22.07
C LYS A 449 1.19 13.30 20.60
N LEU A 450 1.43 12.24 19.81
CA LEU A 450 1.70 12.37 18.37
C LEU A 450 0.51 12.97 17.61
N LEU A 451 -0.71 12.52 17.92
CA LEU A 451 -1.92 13.03 17.30
C LEU A 451 -2.21 14.49 17.67
N ASP A 452 -1.87 14.90 18.90
CA ASP A 452 -2.06 16.27 19.40
C ASP A 452 -1.00 17.24 18.85
N SER A 453 0.20 16.76 18.52
CA SER A 453 1.34 17.59 18.11
C SER A 453 1.28 18.09 16.67
N LYS A 454 0.50 17.45 15.80
CA LYS A 454 0.34 17.79 14.37
C LYS A 454 -1.06 18.36 14.15
N LYS A 455 -1.16 19.68 14.19
CA LYS A 455 -2.33 20.45 13.73
C LYS A 455 -2.23 20.72 12.25
#